data_43aa1a77e403a847e65ae0b4c3409a9c
#
_entry.id   43aa1a77e403a847e65ae0b4c3409a9c
#
_cell.length_a   1.000
_cell.length_b   1.000
_cell.length_c   1.000
_cell.angle_alpha   90.00
_cell.angle_beta   90.00
_cell.angle_gamma   90.00
#
_symmetry.space_group_name_H-M   'P 1'
#
loop_
_entity.id
_entity.type
_entity.pdbx_description
1 polymer ?
#
loop_
_entity_poly.entity_id
_entity_poly.type
_entity_poly.pdbx_seq_one_letter_code
_entity_poly.pdbx_strand_id
1 'polypeptide(L)'
;MQNIEYISGLNNKESENFSKKHHQIIEQLEEMLEKGVPDLTMSQIASRLKISLRTLYEIAPSKDQLIIMIMDVILKKLGKHALDSISDIKSPIKKLEEYLSLVNQAVGPKFNTFFNDLKKINGLEEMADYHANFITNMTEDLLIQAIQRKEIQNIDAKAFAILLGGIGREFIKEKNKLIDSSPEESANSITEIILNGIKLKS
;
A
#
# COMPACT_ATOMS: atom_id res chain seq x y z
N MET A 1 -11.88 11.64 -12.01
CA MET A 1 -10.70 11.82 -12.86
C MET A 1 -9.52 12.52 -12.16
N GLN A 2 -9.68 13.15 -10.98
CA GLN A 2 -8.58 13.79 -10.24
C GLN A 2 -7.67 12.82 -9.45
N ASN A 3 -8.10 11.56 -9.22
CA ASN A 3 -7.37 10.62 -8.35
C ASN A 3 -6.21 9.87 -9.02
N ILE A 4 -6.09 9.90 -10.35
CA ILE A 4 -4.97 9.23 -11.05
C ILE A 4 -3.67 10.05 -10.97
N GLU A 5 -3.78 11.38 -10.87
CA GLU A 5 -2.61 12.26 -10.68
C GLU A 5 -1.97 12.12 -9.29
N TYR A 6 -2.74 11.71 -8.27
CA TYR A 6 -2.25 11.57 -6.89
C TYR A 6 -1.28 10.38 -6.70
N ILE A 7 -1.43 9.32 -7.48
CA ILE A 7 -0.52 8.15 -7.45
C ILE A 7 0.87 8.53 -7.99
N SER A 8 0.96 9.65 -8.74
CA SER A 8 2.19 10.12 -9.37
C SER A 8 3.06 11.05 -8.49
N GLY A 9 2.60 11.41 -7.30
CA GLY A 9 3.12 12.57 -6.54
C GLY A 9 4.42 12.39 -5.77
N LEU A 10 4.92 11.17 -5.53
CA LEU A 10 6.26 10.96 -5.00
C LEU A 10 7.20 10.63 -6.16
N ASN A 11 8.00 11.63 -6.56
CA ASN A 11 9.12 11.53 -7.53
C ASN A 11 8.80 11.02 -8.94
N ASN A 12 7.68 11.43 -9.55
CA ASN A 12 7.51 11.26 -11.00
C ASN A 12 8.63 11.91 -11.81
N LYS A 13 9.23 13.01 -11.32
CA LYS A 13 10.35 13.66 -12.02
C LYS A 13 11.63 12.83 -12.09
N GLU A 14 11.84 11.91 -11.13
CA GLU A 14 13.02 11.04 -11.14
C GLU A 14 12.77 9.73 -11.90
N SER A 15 11.57 9.16 -11.81
CA SER A 15 11.24 7.93 -12.55
C SER A 15 11.08 8.14 -14.05
N GLU A 16 10.69 9.33 -14.50
CA GLU A 16 10.60 9.69 -15.92
C GLU A 16 11.99 9.73 -16.61
N ASN A 17 13.07 9.84 -15.85
CA ASN A 17 14.44 9.85 -16.37
C ASN A 17 15.11 8.47 -16.37
N PHE A 18 14.46 7.44 -15.87
CA PHE A 18 15.06 6.11 -15.84
C PHE A 18 15.11 5.47 -17.23
N SER A 19 16.28 4.95 -17.58
CA SER A 19 16.47 4.16 -18.80
C SER A 19 15.71 2.83 -18.71
N LYS A 20 15.45 2.20 -19.85
CA LYS A 20 14.89 0.84 -19.91
C LYS A 20 15.67 -0.16 -19.04
N LYS A 21 17.00 0.02 -18.97
CA LYS A 21 17.87 -0.79 -18.11
C LYS A 21 17.60 -0.56 -16.61
N HIS A 22 17.37 0.68 -16.20
CA HIS A 22 17.01 1.00 -14.80
C HIS A 22 15.69 0.34 -14.40
N HIS A 23 14.66 0.35 -15.26
CA HIS A 23 13.39 -0.33 -15.01
C HIS A 23 13.56 -1.83 -14.81
N GLN A 24 14.39 -2.49 -15.64
CA GLN A 24 14.68 -3.92 -15.46
C GLN A 24 15.40 -4.22 -14.13
N ILE A 25 16.28 -3.31 -13.68
CA ILE A 25 16.95 -3.45 -12.40
C ILE A 25 15.95 -3.26 -11.25
N ILE A 26 15.04 -2.30 -11.36
CA ILE A 26 13.98 -2.06 -10.38
C ILE A 26 13.10 -3.31 -10.24
N GLU A 27 12.68 -3.94 -11.33
CA GLU A 27 11.91 -5.20 -11.30
C GLU A 27 12.66 -6.32 -10.55
N GLN A 28 13.97 -6.48 -10.81
CA GLN A 28 14.78 -7.46 -10.08
C GLN A 28 14.94 -7.13 -8.59
N LEU A 29 14.98 -5.84 -8.24
CA LEU A 29 15.01 -5.38 -6.85
C LEU A 29 13.67 -5.65 -6.15
N GLU A 30 12.54 -5.45 -6.83
CA GLU A 30 11.21 -5.80 -6.32
C GLU A 30 11.14 -7.29 -5.97
N GLU A 31 11.51 -8.19 -6.90
CA GLU A 31 11.56 -9.64 -6.66
C GLU A 31 12.48 -10.02 -5.49
N MET A 32 13.57 -9.28 -5.31
CA MET A 32 14.49 -9.51 -4.18
C MET A 32 13.87 -9.07 -2.86
N LEU A 33 13.18 -7.93 -2.83
CA LEU A 33 12.53 -7.41 -1.63
C LEU A 33 11.28 -8.21 -1.24
N GLU A 34 10.54 -8.78 -2.19
CA GLU A 34 9.42 -9.69 -1.90
C GLU A 34 9.84 -10.92 -1.07
N LYS A 35 11.12 -11.30 -1.12
CA LYS A 35 11.71 -12.38 -0.34
C LYS A 35 12.25 -11.93 1.03
N GLY A 36 12.09 -10.66 1.36
CA GLY A 36 12.58 -10.01 2.56
C GLY A 36 13.69 -8.99 2.27
N VAL A 37 13.94 -8.09 3.23
CA VAL A 37 15.03 -7.10 3.11
C VAL A 37 16.36 -7.82 3.28
N PRO A 38 17.21 -7.88 2.26
CA PRO A 38 18.48 -8.55 2.39
C PRO A 38 19.41 -7.76 3.31
N ASP A 39 20.08 -8.46 4.21
CA ASP A 39 21.21 -7.88 4.96
C ASP A 39 22.46 -7.82 4.04
N LEU A 40 22.35 -6.98 3.01
CA LEU A 40 23.35 -6.79 1.96
C LEU A 40 23.75 -5.31 1.89
N THR A 41 25.03 -5.06 1.63
CA THR A 41 25.52 -3.72 1.27
C THR A 41 25.14 -3.38 -0.18
N MET A 42 25.19 -2.09 -0.57
CA MET A 42 24.99 -1.66 -1.95
C MET A 42 25.90 -2.40 -2.95
N SER A 43 27.15 -2.66 -2.57
CA SER A 43 28.10 -3.41 -3.40
C SER A 43 27.67 -4.87 -3.59
N GLN A 44 27.19 -5.53 -2.54
CA GLN A 44 26.69 -6.90 -2.61
C GLN A 44 25.40 -7.00 -3.41
N ILE A 45 24.50 -6.00 -3.30
CA ILE A 45 23.28 -5.90 -4.13
C ILE A 45 23.67 -5.76 -5.60
N ALA A 46 24.58 -4.83 -5.94
CA ALA A 46 25.05 -4.63 -7.30
C ALA A 46 25.68 -5.92 -7.89
N SER A 47 26.51 -6.61 -7.10
CA SER A 47 27.13 -7.88 -7.48
C SER A 47 26.07 -8.96 -7.76
N ARG A 48 25.06 -9.07 -6.89
CA ARG A 48 23.98 -10.06 -7.03
C ARG A 48 23.14 -9.82 -8.28
N LEU A 49 22.88 -8.55 -8.60
CA LEU A 49 22.16 -8.13 -9.81
C LEU A 49 23.05 -8.10 -11.07
N LYS A 50 24.35 -8.40 -10.93
CA LYS A 50 25.34 -8.37 -12.04
C LYS A 50 25.40 -7.00 -12.74
N ILE A 51 25.30 -5.92 -11.97
CA ILE A 51 25.42 -4.54 -12.44
C ILE A 51 26.59 -3.83 -11.76
N SER A 52 26.99 -2.68 -12.29
CA SER A 52 27.99 -1.84 -11.63
C SER A 52 27.41 -1.16 -10.39
N LEU A 53 28.22 -0.97 -9.37
CA LEU A 53 27.85 -0.19 -8.19
C LEU A 53 27.43 1.24 -8.56
N ARG A 54 28.06 1.82 -9.58
CA ARG A 54 27.69 3.13 -10.14
C ARG A 54 26.25 3.12 -10.66
N THR A 55 25.85 2.11 -11.42
CA THR A 55 24.48 1.97 -11.94
C THR A 55 23.46 1.93 -10.81
N LEU A 56 23.81 1.25 -9.69
CA LEU A 56 22.91 1.20 -8.53
C LEU A 56 22.80 2.57 -7.85
N TYR A 57 23.88 3.34 -7.77
CA TYR A 57 23.86 4.71 -7.24
C TYR A 57 23.17 5.72 -8.17
N GLU A 58 23.05 5.43 -9.46
CA GLU A 58 22.23 6.20 -10.40
C GLU A 58 20.72 6.01 -10.13
N ILE A 59 20.34 4.89 -9.51
CA ILE A 59 18.96 4.60 -9.11
C ILE A 59 18.64 5.21 -7.73
N ALA A 60 19.50 5.00 -6.73
CA ALA A 60 19.30 5.55 -5.39
C ALA A 60 20.64 5.82 -4.70
N PRO A 61 20.78 6.97 -3.99
CA PRO A 61 22.05 7.40 -3.40
C PRO A 61 22.45 6.62 -2.14
N SER A 62 21.55 5.82 -1.58
CA SER A 62 21.83 4.97 -0.41
C SER A 62 20.98 3.70 -0.41
N LYS A 63 21.35 2.72 0.43
CA LYS A 63 20.57 1.49 0.61
C LYS A 63 19.16 1.81 1.13
N ASP A 64 19.03 2.70 2.11
CA ASP A 64 17.76 3.07 2.70
C ASP A 64 16.83 3.70 1.65
N GLN A 65 17.35 4.65 0.87
CA GLN A 65 16.58 5.28 -0.20
C GLN A 65 16.25 4.30 -1.34
N LEU A 66 17.12 3.34 -1.64
CA LEU A 66 16.83 2.28 -2.58
C LEU A 66 15.63 1.44 -2.11
N ILE A 67 15.64 1.03 -0.86
CA ILE A 67 14.56 0.23 -0.27
C ILE A 67 13.24 1.02 -0.28
N ILE A 68 13.26 2.28 0.18
CA ILE A 68 12.07 3.14 0.20
C ILE A 68 11.49 3.28 -1.20
N MET A 69 12.33 3.56 -2.20
CA MET A 69 11.90 3.72 -3.58
C MET A 69 11.26 2.44 -4.13
N ILE A 70 11.86 1.28 -3.90
CA ILE A 70 11.29 0.01 -4.36
C ILE A 70 9.98 -0.30 -3.65
N MET A 71 9.90 -0.01 -2.33
CA MET A 71 8.65 -0.16 -1.58
C MET A 71 7.54 0.73 -2.12
N ASP A 72 7.85 1.99 -2.41
CA ASP A 72 6.90 2.91 -3.02
C ASP A 72 6.38 2.40 -4.37
N VAL A 73 7.28 1.84 -5.20
CA VAL A 73 6.90 1.21 -6.49
C VAL A 73 5.95 0.02 -6.26
N ILE A 74 6.26 -0.87 -5.32
CA ILE A 74 5.42 -2.03 -4.98
C ILE A 74 4.03 -1.56 -4.52
N LEU A 75 3.98 -0.61 -3.57
CA LEU A 75 2.71 -0.09 -3.03
C LEU A 75 1.88 0.63 -4.11
N LYS A 76 2.52 1.37 -5.01
CA LYS A 76 1.85 1.99 -6.16
C LYS A 76 1.25 0.96 -7.12
N LYS A 77 1.97 -0.14 -7.40
CA LYS A 77 1.46 -1.24 -8.22
C LYS A 77 0.24 -1.90 -7.57
N LEU A 78 0.31 -2.16 -6.26
CA LEU A 78 -0.82 -2.72 -5.50
C LEU A 78 -2.02 -1.77 -5.50
N GLY A 79 -1.80 -0.48 -5.24
CA GLY A 79 -2.83 0.55 -5.30
C GLY A 79 -3.48 0.67 -6.67
N LYS A 80 -2.69 0.64 -7.74
CA LYS A 80 -3.19 0.62 -9.11
C LYS A 80 -4.05 -0.62 -9.38
N HIS A 81 -3.57 -1.80 -8.99
CA HIS A 81 -4.32 -3.03 -9.14
C HIS A 81 -5.68 -2.96 -8.41
N ALA A 82 -5.71 -2.44 -7.18
CA ALA A 82 -6.93 -2.26 -6.42
C ALA A 82 -7.91 -1.30 -7.13
N LEU A 83 -7.42 -0.19 -7.69
CA LEU A 83 -8.25 0.76 -8.43
C LEU A 83 -8.79 0.18 -9.75
N ASP A 84 -7.95 -0.54 -10.48
CA ASP A 84 -8.34 -1.20 -11.73
C ASP A 84 -9.43 -2.26 -11.47
N SER A 85 -9.31 -3.02 -10.39
CA SER A 85 -10.27 -4.07 -10.00
C SER A 85 -11.67 -3.53 -9.66
N ILE A 86 -11.76 -2.29 -9.17
CA ILE A 86 -13.05 -1.67 -8.83
C ILE A 86 -13.64 -0.81 -9.95
N SER A 87 -12.93 -0.63 -11.07
CA SER A 87 -13.31 0.32 -12.13
C SER A 87 -14.73 0.09 -12.66
N ASP A 88 -15.10 -1.16 -12.92
CA ASP A 88 -16.36 -1.55 -13.52
C ASP A 88 -17.51 -1.76 -12.51
N ILE A 89 -17.22 -1.72 -11.22
CA ILE A 89 -18.20 -1.86 -10.16
C ILE A 89 -19.04 -0.56 -10.08
N LYS A 90 -20.35 -0.66 -10.20
CA LYS A 90 -21.24 0.53 -10.19
C LYS A 90 -21.59 1.03 -8.80
N SER A 91 -21.75 0.13 -7.84
CA SER A 91 -22.15 0.45 -6.46
C SER A 91 -20.93 0.93 -5.66
N PRO A 92 -20.94 2.16 -5.10
CA PRO A 92 -19.85 2.67 -4.26
C PRO A 92 -19.55 1.80 -3.05
N ILE A 93 -20.56 1.23 -2.38
CA ILE A 93 -20.31 0.36 -1.24
C ILE A 93 -19.64 -0.95 -1.65
N LYS A 94 -20.01 -1.53 -2.80
CA LYS A 94 -19.33 -2.71 -3.33
C LYS A 94 -17.92 -2.40 -3.81
N LYS A 95 -17.69 -1.20 -4.39
CA LYS A 95 -16.33 -0.71 -4.69
C LYS A 95 -15.50 -0.67 -3.43
N LEU A 96 -16.05 -0.14 -2.34
CA LEU A 96 -15.36 0.00 -1.07
C LEU A 96 -15.02 -1.36 -0.47
N GLU A 97 -15.95 -2.32 -0.50
CA GLU A 97 -15.72 -3.69 -0.03
C GLU A 97 -14.55 -4.35 -0.76
N GLU A 98 -14.56 -4.32 -2.08
CA GLU A 98 -13.48 -4.90 -2.91
C GLU A 98 -12.16 -4.16 -2.70
N TYR A 99 -12.18 -2.84 -2.70
CA TYR A 99 -11.00 -2.01 -2.49
C TYR A 99 -10.32 -2.31 -1.15
N LEU A 100 -11.08 -2.31 -0.05
CA LEU A 100 -10.53 -2.57 1.28
C LEU A 100 -10.05 -4.01 1.43
N SER A 101 -10.72 -4.98 0.81
CA SER A 101 -10.24 -6.37 0.77
C SER A 101 -8.85 -6.48 0.13
N LEU A 102 -8.64 -5.83 -1.00
CA LEU A 102 -7.34 -5.80 -1.69
C LEU A 102 -6.27 -5.03 -0.90
N VAL A 103 -6.65 -3.92 -0.27
CA VAL A 103 -5.74 -3.15 0.61
C VAL A 103 -5.33 -3.98 1.83
N ASN A 104 -6.26 -4.70 2.45
CA ASN A 104 -5.98 -5.54 3.62
C ASN A 104 -5.06 -6.72 3.26
N GLN A 105 -5.07 -7.23 2.02
CA GLN A 105 -4.09 -8.23 1.57
C GLN A 105 -2.65 -7.72 1.64
N ALA A 106 -2.44 -6.41 1.46
CA ALA A 106 -1.11 -5.81 1.59
C ALA A 106 -0.55 -5.84 3.02
N VAL A 107 -1.39 -6.06 4.04
CA VAL A 107 -0.96 -6.22 5.44
C VAL A 107 -0.81 -7.68 5.86
N GLY A 108 -0.91 -8.61 4.91
CA GLY A 108 -0.76 -10.04 5.12
C GLY A 108 0.64 -10.47 5.60
N PRO A 109 0.83 -11.76 5.91
CA PRO A 109 2.04 -12.28 6.59
C PRO A 109 3.36 -11.91 5.91
N LYS A 110 3.39 -11.87 4.57
CA LYS A 110 4.58 -11.49 3.80
C LYS A 110 4.99 -10.04 4.07
N PHE A 111 4.01 -9.14 4.12
CA PHE A 111 4.24 -7.72 4.35
C PHE A 111 4.64 -7.43 5.81
N ASN A 112 4.10 -8.19 6.75
CA ASN A 112 4.38 -8.05 8.17
C ASN A 112 5.85 -8.40 8.53
N THR A 113 6.38 -9.48 7.97
CA THR A 113 7.80 -9.83 8.13
C THR A 113 8.69 -8.72 7.57
N PHE A 114 8.34 -8.22 6.43
CA PHE A 114 9.05 -7.16 5.72
C PHE A 114 9.04 -5.83 6.49
N PHE A 115 7.89 -5.36 6.98
CA PHE A 115 7.78 -4.12 7.75
C PHE A 115 8.55 -4.15 9.08
N ASN A 116 8.70 -5.30 9.72
CA ASN A 116 9.47 -5.41 10.95
C ASN A 116 10.97 -5.17 10.71
N ASP A 117 11.51 -5.61 9.57
CA ASP A 117 12.89 -5.37 9.18
C ASP A 117 13.12 -3.91 8.77
N LEU A 118 12.08 -3.23 8.29
CA LEU A 118 12.13 -1.87 7.78
C LEU A 118 12.05 -0.78 8.85
N LYS A 119 11.60 -1.06 10.06
CA LYS A 119 11.42 -0.05 11.15
C LYS A 119 12.66 0.80 11.47
N LYS A 120 13.84 0.39 10.98
CA LYS A 120 15.12 1.09 11.18
C LYS A 120 15.51 2.00 10.00
N ILE A 121 14.68 2.07 8.95
CA ILE A 121 15.00 2.82 7.73
C ILE A 121 14.44 4.23 7.85
N ASN A 122 15.31 5.23 7.78
CA ASN A 122 14.93 6.63 7.81
C ASN A 122 14.11 7.00 6.56
N GLY A 123 12.95 7.67 6.75
CA GLY A 123 12.05 8.07 5.67
C GLY A 123 10.98 7.04 5.29
N LEU A 124 11.02 5.85 5.89
CA LEU A 124 10.00 4.84 5.64
C LEU A 124 8.63 5.25 6.19
N GLU A 125 8.62 5.90 7.34
CA GLU A 125 7.37 6.30 8.00
C GLU A 125 6.60 7.34 7.18
N GLU A 126 7.31 8.31 6.62
CA GLU A 126 6.72 9.32 5.72
C GLU A 126 6.13 8.69 4.46
N MET A 127 6.81 7.73 3.87
CA MET A 127 6.32 7.00 2.70
C MET A 127 5.07 6.17 3.06
N ALA A 128 5.09 5.47 4.20
CA ALA A 128 3.95 4.70 4.68
C ALA A 128 2.74 5.59 5.00
N ASP A 129 2.96 6.77 5.59
CA ASP A 129 1.92 7.75 5.88
C ASP A 129 1.29 8.30 4.59
N TYR A 130 2.08 8.53 3.56
CA TYR A 130 1.57 8.96 2.26
C TYR A 130 0.58 7.94 1.68
N HIS A 131 0.95 6.66 1.64
CA HIS A 131 0.07 5.60 1.15
C HIS A 131 -1.17 5.40 2.04
N ALA A 132 -1.02 5.49 3.36
CA ALA A 132 -2.14 5.41 4.30
C ALA A 132 -3.14 6.55 4.10
N ASN A 133 -2.65 7.78 3.87
CA ASN A 133 -3.50 8.92 3.57
C ASN A 133 -4.26 8.74 2.25
N PHE A 134 -3.61 8.19 1.23
CA PHE A 134 -4.30 7.88 -0.04
C PHE A 134 -5.45 6.88 0.18
N ILE A 135 -5.20 5.80 0.93
CA ILE A 135 -6.22 4.80 1.27
C ILE A 135 -7.39 5.44 2.02
N THR A 136 -7.09 6.27 3.02
CA THR A 136 -8.09 6.98 3.82
C THR A 136 -8.94 7.90 2.96
N ASN A 137 -8.33 8.72 2.09
CA ASN A 137 -9.05 9.64 1.21
C ASN A 137 -9.94 8.88 0.21
N MET A 138 -9.44 7.80 -0.39
CA MET A 138 -10.23 6.97 -1.30
C MET A 138 -11.42 6.31 -0.59
N THR A 139 -11.21 5.85 0.64
CA THR A 139 -12.26 5.29 1.49
C THR A 139 -13.34 6.33 1.81
N GLU A 140 -12.93 7.56 2.18
CA GLU A 140 -13.85 8.67 2.45
C GLU A 140 -14.69 9.01 1.22
N ASP A 141 -14.06 9.15 0.05
CA ASP A 141 -14.74 9.43 -1.21
C ASP A 141 -15.79 8.37 -1.56
N LEU A 142 -15.48 7.09 -1.40
CA LEU A 142 -16.41 6.00 -1.67
C LEU A 142 -17.56 5.96 -0.65
N LEU A 143 -17.31 6.24 0.63
CA LEU A 143 -18.35 6.37 1.65
C LEU A 143 -19.30 7.53 1.34
N ILE A 144 -18.78 8.71 0.97
CA ILE A 144 -19.59 9.87 0.58
C ILE A 144 -20.49 9.50 -0.61
N GLN A 145 -19.95 8.84 -1.63
CA GLN A 145 -20.75 8.40 -2.79
C GLN A 145 -21.82 7.38 -2.38
N ALA A 146 -21.52 6.45 -1.47
CA ALA A 146 -22.48 5.46 -0.98
C ALA A 146 -23.62 6.11 -0.18
N ILE A 147 -23.33 7.13 0.63
CA ILE A 147 -24.34 7.94 1.34
C ILE A 147 -25.23 8.66 0.32
N GLN A 148 -24.65 9.34 -0.66
CA GLN A 148 -25.40 10.07 -1.70
C GLN A 148 -26.33 9.17 -2.51
N ARG A 149 -25.93 7.93 -2.76
CA ARG A 149 -26.73 6.91 -3.45
C ARG A 149 -27.71 6.17 -2.55
N LYS A 150 -27.73 6.49 -1.26
CA LYS A 150 -28.57 5.81 -0.26
C LYS A 150 -28.29 4.29 -0.17
N GLU A 151 -27.06 3.89 -0.38
CA GLU A 151 -26.63 2.50 -0.20
C GLU A 151 -26.30 2.21 1.27
N ILE A 152 -25.89 3.25 2.02
CA ILE A 152 -25.57 3.20 3.44
C ILE A 152 -26.27 4.31 4.22
N GLN A 153 -26.26 4.18 5.55
CA GLN A 153 -26.76 5.19 6.46
C GLN A 153 -25.94 6.49 6.35
N ASN A 154 -26.52 7.61 6.78
CA ASN A 154 -25.81 8.86 6.91
C ASN A 154 -24.88 8.78 8.14
N ILE A 155 -23.59 8.67 7.88
CA ILE A 155 -22.53 8.52 8.88
C ILE A 155 -21.48 9.62 8.72
N ASP A 156 -20.60 9.79 9.70
CA ASP A 156 -19.38 10.58 9.54
C ASP A 156 -18.37 9.82 8.66
N ALA A 157 -18.42 10.09 7.34
CA ALA A 157 -17.58 9.41 6.36
C ALA A 157 -16.09 9.51 6.68
N LYS A 158 -15.64 10.67 7.19
CA LYS A 158 -14.24 10.90 7.54
C LYS A 158 -13.79 10.05 8.73
N ALA A 159 -14.60 10.00 9.78
CA ALA A 159 -14.30 9.17 10.95
C ALA A 159 -14.23 7.68 10.58
N PHE A 160 -15.19 7.21 9.75
CA PHE A 160 -15.18 5.83 9.26
C PHE A 160 -14.02 5.56 8.32
N ALA A 161 -13.62 6.50 7.47
CA ALA A 161 -12.46 6.36 6.59
C ALA A 161 -11.14 6.24 7.39
N ILE A 162 -10.96 7.03 8.42
CA ILE A 162 -9.80 6.93 9.32
C ILE A 162 -9.77 5.55 10.01
N LEU A 163 -10.91 5.09 10.50
CA LEU A 163 -11.02 3.78 11.14
C LEU A 163 -10.68 2.65 10.16
N LEU A 164 -11.36 2.61 9.01
CA LEU A 164 -11.22 1.53 8.03
C LEU A 164 -9.86 1.55 7.34
N GLY A 165 -9.34 2.73 6.98
CA GLY A 165 -8.02 2.88 6.35
C GLY A 165 -6.86 2.60 7.30
N GLY A 166 -7.07 2.75 8.62
CA GLY A 166 -6.06 2.52 9.65
C GLY A 166 -6.01 1.10 10.21
N ILE A 167 -7.06 0.30 10.04
CA ILE A 167 -7.19 -1.04 10.67
C ILE A 167 -5.96 -1.91 10.38
N GLY A 168 -5.58 -2.07 9.13
CA GLY A 168 -4.44 -2.91 8.74
C GLY A 168 -3.13 -2.45 9.38
N ARG A 169 -2.92 -1.13 9.46
CA ARG A 169 -1.71 -0.53 10.06
C ARG A 169 -1.60 -0.81 11.57
N GLU A 170 -2.70 -0.78 12.29
CA GLU A 170 -2.70 -1.11 13.71
C GLU A 170 -2.34 -2.58 13.96
N PHE A 171 -2.82 -3.51 13.14
CA PHE A 171 -2.44 -4.92 13.24
C PHE A 171 -0.96 -5.18 12.91
N ILE A 172 -0.34 -4.36 12.06
CA ILE A 172 1.10 -4.43 11.79
C ILE A 172 1.92 -3.93 12.99
N LYS A 173 1.47 -2.86 13.67
CA LYS A 173 2.17 -2.27 14.82
C LYS A 173 2.18 -3.19 16.03
N GLU A 174 1.06 -3.84 16.27
CA GLU A 174 0.89 -4.74 17.40
C GLU A 174 1.37 -6.15 17.02
N LYS A 175 2.50 -6.60 17.59
CA LYS A 175 2.87 -8.02 17.63
C LYS A 175 1.89 -8.74 18.57
N ASN A 176 0.61 -8.74 18.23
CA ASN A 176 -0.41 -9.28 19.12
C ASN A 176 -0.37 -10.80 19.09
N LYS A 177 0.29 -11.38 20.11
CA LYS A 177 0.21 -12.81 20.43
C LYS A 177 -1.21 -13.26 20.85
N LEU A 178 -2.17 -12.36 20.84
CA LEU A 178 -3.54 -12.60 21.28
C LEU A 178 -4.54 -12.81 20.13
N ILE A 179 -4.09 -12.69 18.89
CA ILE A 179 -4.93 -12.86 17.69
C ILE A 179 -4.55 -14.18 17.05
N ASP A 180 -5.46 -15.14 17.04
CA ASP A 180 -5.28 -16.44 16.40
C ASP A 180 -5.30 -16.34 14.86
N SER A 181 -5.87 -15.25 14.32
CA SER A 181 -5.98 -14.99 12.89
C SER A 181 -4.80 -14.15 12.36
N SER A 182 -4.56 -14.21 11.06
CA SER A 182 -3.61 -13.30 10.42
C SER A 182 -4.08 -11.84 10.50
N PRO A 183 -3.19 -10.84 10.45
CA PRO A 183 -3.56 -9.43 10.38
C PRO A 183 -4.54 -9.11 9.26
N GLU A 184 -4.38 -9.75 8.10
CA GLU A 184 -5.28 -9.63 6.95
C GLU A 184 -6.69 -10.15 7.26
N GLU A 185 -6.79 -11.38 7.82
CA GLU A 185 -8.08 -11.98 8.18
C GLU A 185 -8.82 -11.15 9.23
N SER A 186 -8.08 -10.66 10.24
CA SER A 186 -8.64 -9.79 11.28
C SER A 186 -9.13 -8.45 10.70
N ALA A 187 -8.34 -7.82 9.83
CA ALA A 187 -8.73 -6.57 9.17
C ALA A 187 -9.97 -6.76 8.28
N ASN A 188 -10.01 -7.83 7.50
CA ASN A 188 -11.15 -8.15 6.63
C ASN A 188 -12.42 -8.42 7.44
N SER A 189 -12.33 -9.21 8.52
CA SER A 189 -13.47 -9.52 9.39
C SER A 189 -14.06 -8.26 10.03
N ILE A 190 -13.22 -7.37 10.57
CA ILE A 190 -13.68 -6.11 11.16
C ILE A 190 -14.29 -5.20 10.09
N THR A 191 -13.64 -5.08 8.93
CA THR A 191 -14.15 -4.30 7.79
C THR A 191 -15.53 -4.79 7.38
N GLU A 192 -15.72 -6.09 7.23
CA GLU A 192 -17.00 -6.70 6.86
C GLU A 192 -18.10 -6.40 7.89
N ILE A 193 -17.82 -6.54 9.18
CA ILE A 193 -18.78 -6.27 10.26
C ILE A 193 -19.21 -4.79 10.21
N ILE A 194 -18.26 -3.86 10.07
CA ILE A 194 -18.53 -2.43 10.03
C ILE A 194 -19.36 -2.08 8.79
N LEU A 195 -18.95 -2.53 7.61
CA LEU A 195 -19.66 -2.21 6.37
C LEU A 195 -21.07 -2.81 6.34
N ASN A 196 -21.26 -4.03 6.84
CA ASN A 196 -22.59 -4.63 6.97
C ASN A 196 -23.48 -3.88 7.97
N GLY A 197 -22.89 -3.34 9.03
CA GLY A 197 -23.61 -2.55 10.05
C GLY A 197 -24.15 -1.22 9.55
N ILE A 198 -23.51 -0.60 8.55
CA ILE A 198 -23.90 0.71 8.02
C ILE A 198 -24.78 0.63 6.75
N LYS A 199 -24.90 -0.52 6.11
CA LYS A 199 -25.79 -0.72 4.96
C LYS A 199 -27.23 -0.45 5.32
N LEU A 200 -27.97 0.20 4.43
CA LEU A 200 -29.41 0.33 4.59
C LEU A 200 -30.05 -1.04 4.34
N LYS A 201 -30.93 -1.44 5.28
CA LYS A 201 -31.75 -2.64 5.09
C LYS A 201 -32.78 -2.34 4.00
N SER A 202 -32.72 -3.12 2.94
CA SER A 202 -33.75 -3.14 1.87
C SER A 202 -35.11 -3.59 2.42
#